data_ceaec0bb3a6ba5f92b0beb89b9cdf84c
#
_entry.id   ceaec0bb3a6ba5f92b0beb89b9cdf84c
#
_cell.length_a   1.000
_cell.length_b   1.000
_cell.length_c   1.000
_cell.angle_alpha   90.00
_cell.angle_beta   90.00
_cell.angle_gamma   90.00
#
_symmetry.space_group_name_H-M   'P 1'
#
loop_
_entity.id
_entity.type
_entity.pdbx_description
1 polymer ?
#
loop_
_entity_poly.entity_id
_entity_poly.type
_entity_poly.pdbx_seq_one_letter_code
_entity_poly.pdbx_strand_id
1 'polypeptide(L)'
;MPIYEPLASKYRPKTLDDFIGQQHLVGENGPIRKFLKTGIIPSMIFWGPPGTGKTTLAYIISLNLYYDFHKLQAVTAGKDALRKIIKIALNNQQYGKKTILFLDEIHRWNKAQQDALLPYVEKGVIILIGATTENPSFTVISALLSRTKVFIFNQQTEEDIYLLLKKILKKEYPHIKVKKKVLKMMSNLSNGDIRSAMNILEMAA
;
A
#
# COMPACT_ATOMS: atom_id res chain seq x y z
N MET A 1 15.78 3.07 -26.93
CA MET A 1 16.35 3.53 -25.65
C MET A 1 15.66 2.77 -24.53
N PRO A 2 16.35 2.20 -23.56
CA PRO A 2 15.67 1.59 -22.41
C PRO A 2 14.87 2.68 -21.68
N ILE A 3 13.59 2.39 -21.43
CA ILE A 3 12.71 3.28 -20.67
C ILE A 3 13.28 3.34 -19.25
N TYR A 4 13.62 4.53 -18.78
CA TYR A 4 14.08 4.74 -17.41
C TYR A 4 12.95 4.38 -16.44
N GLU A 5 13.18 3.41 -15.57
CA GLU A 5 12.25 3.01 -14.51
C GLU A 5 12.82 3.42 -13.15
N PRO A 6 12.15 4.31 -12.38
CA PRO A 6 12.60 4.71 -11.05
C PRO A 6 12.79 3.52 -10.11
N LEU A 7 13.79 3.56 -9.22
CA LEU A 7 14.08 2.51 -8.25
C LEU A 7 12.84 2.16 -7.40
N ALA A 8 12.07 3.15 -7.01
CA ALA A 8 10.85 2.95 -6.23
C ALA A 8 9.76 2.12 -6.95
N SER A 9 9.77 2.09 -8.28
CA SER A 9 8.92 1.21 -9.09
C SER A 9 9.55 -0.17 -9.25
N LYS A 10 10.79 -0.19 -9.70
CA LYS A 10 11.57 -1.40 -9.99
C LYS A 10 11.71 -2.33 -8.79
N TYR A 11 11.91 -1.76 -7.59
CA TYR A 11 12.10 -2.49 -6.33
C TYR A 11 10.83 -2.61 -5.49
N ARG A 12 9.66 -2.38 -6.10
CA ARG A 12 8.39 -2.60 -5.40
C ARG A 12 8.23 -4.09 -5.08
N PRO A 13 8.08 -4.48 -3.79
CA PRO A 13 7.86 -5.87 -3.41
C PRO A 13 6.64 -6.48 -4.10
N LYS A 14 6.75 -7.75 -4.50
CA LYS A 14 5.66 -8.53 -5.09
C LYS A 14 5.16 -9.63 -4.17
N THR A 15 5.91 -9.95 -3.12
CA THR A 15 5.58 -10.96 -2.12
C THR A 15 5.64 -10.36 -0.71
N LEU A 16 5.02 -11.02 0.28
CA LEU A 16 5.14 -10.61 1.67
C LEU A 16 6.56 -10.79 2.22
N ASP A 17 7.32 -11.75 1.69
CA ASP A 17 8.67 -12.05 2.16
C ASP A 17 9.68 -10.99 1.68
N ASP A 18 9.38 -10.31 0.56
CA ASP A 18 10.16 -9.16 0.10
C ASP A 18 9.72 -7.83 0.76
N PHE A 19 8.60 -7.85 1.51
CA PHE A 19 8.05 -6.64 2.11
C PHE A 19 8.88 -6.23 3.33
N ILE A 20 9.36 -4.99 3.32
CA ILE A 20 10.28 -4.49 4.35
C ILE A 20 9.52 -3.91 5.52
N GLY A 21 9.96 -4.24 6.74
CA GLY A 21 9.34 -3.78 7.97
C GLY A 21 7.94 -4.32 8.21
N GLN A 22 7.14 -3.62 9.01
CA GLN A 22 5.75 -3.94 9.35
C GLN A 22 5.55 -5.39 9.86
N GLN A 23 6.51 -5.96 10.58
CA GLN A 23 6.48 -7.37 11.02
C GLN A 23 5.22 -7.72 11.82
N HIS A 24 4.66 -6.76 12.55
CA HIS A 24 3.40 -6.92 13.27
C HIS A 24 2.19 -7.16 12.34
N LEU A 25 2.27 -6.75 11.07
CA LEU A 25 1.20 -6.95 10.06
C LEU A 25 1.49 -8.16 9.16
N VAL A 26 2.73 -8.27 8.66
CA VAL A 26 3.10 -9.22 7.59
C VAL A 26 4.00 -10.37 8.07
N GLY A 27 4.50 -10.31 9.29
CA GLY A 27 5.32 -11.36 9.90
C GLY A 27 4.59 -12.71 9.95
N GLU A 28 5.26 -13.76 10.41
CA GLU A 28 4.75 -15.13 10.39
C GLU A 28 3.40 -15.28 11.09
N ASN A 29 3.21 -14.59 12.23
CA ASN A 29 1.96 -14.56 12.98
C ASN A 29 1.09 -13.32 12.68
N GLY A 30 1.48 -12.51 11.70
CA GLY A 30 0.81 -11.26 11.35
C GLY A 30 -0.60 -11.51 10.77
N PRO A 31 -1.52 -10.56 11.02
CA PRO A 31 -2.91 -10.70 10.58
C PRO A 31 -3.05 -10.79 9.06
N ILE A 32 -2.24 -10.06 8.30
CA ILE A 32 -2.30 -10.09 6.83
C ILE A 32 -1.90 -11.47 6.30
N ARG A 33 -0.84 -12.07 6.85
CA ARG A 33 -0.42 -13.42 6.46
C ARG A 33 -1.50 -14.47 6.78
N LYS A 34 -2.20 -14.32 7.91
CA LYS A 34 -3.35 -15.17 8.26
C LYS A 34 -4.50 -15.04 7.25
N PHE A 35 -4.84 -13.82 6.84
CA PHE A 35 -5.87 -13.60 5.82
C PHE A 35 -5.50 -14.24 4.48
N LEU A 36 -4.24 -14.13 4.04
CA LEU A 36 -3.80 -14.76 2.80
C LEU A 36 -3.89 -16.29 2.87
N LYS A 37 -3.57 -16.89 4.03
CA LYS A 37 -3.71 -18.34 4.23
C LYS A 37 -5.17 -18.81 4.17
N THR A 38 -6.12 -18.03 4.67
CA THR A 38 -7.55 -18.37 4.65
C THR A 38 -8.23 -18.04 3.33
N GLY A 39 -7.61 -17.23 2.48
CA GLY A 39 -8.21 -16.73 1.24
C GLY A 39 -9.34 -15.73 1.44
N ILE A 40 -9.59 -15.28 2.67
CA ILE A 40 -10.68 -14.36 3.02
C ILE A 40 -10.10 -13.13 3.70
N ILE A 41 -10.33 -11.96 3.10
CA ILE A 41 -9.92 -10.68 3.67
C ILE A 41 -11.12 -9.77 3.93
N PRO A 42 -11.12 -9.05 5.06
CA PRO A 42 -12.11 -7.99 5.31
C PRO A 42 -11.76 -6.73 4.53
N SER A 43 -12.69 -5.79 4.46
CA SER A 43 -12.35 -4.41 4.14
C SER A 43 -11.47 -3.80 5.23
N MET A 44 -10.53 -2.92 4.85
CA MET A 44 -9.46 -2.45 5.73
C MET A 44 -9.20 -0.95 5.55
N ILE A 45 -8.70 -0.32 6.61
CA ILE A 45 -8.09 1.01 6.56
C ILE A 45 -6.62 0.87 6.95
N PHE A 46 -5.72 1.29 6.07
CA PHE A 46 -4.28 1.36 6.30
C PHE A 46 -3.92 2.78 6.74
N TRP A 47 -3.54 2.93 7.99
CA TRP A 47 -3.19 4.22 8.58
C TRP A 47 -1.71 4.29 8.94
N GLY A 48 -1.04 5.35 8.55
CA GLY A 48 0.35 5.60 8.92
C GLY A 48 1.09 6.54 7.96
N PRO A 49 2.34 6.88 8.25
CA PRO A 49 3.15 7.83 7.49
C PRO A 49 3.28 7.48 5.99
N PRO A 50 3.63 8.44 5.14
CA PRO A 50 3.92 8.17 3.74
C PRO A 50 5.13 7.21 3.61
N GLY A 51 5.27 6.55 2.46
CA GLY A 51 6.41 5.68 2.15
C GLY A 51 6.51 4.38 2.94
N THR A 52 5.55 4.04 3.81
CA THR A 52 5.56 2.85 4.68
C THR A 52 5.04 1.57 4.01
N GLY A 53 4.63 1.65 2.73
CA GLY A 53 4.25 0.47 1.94
C GLY A 53 2.75 0.18 1.85
N LYS A 54 1.84 1.06 2.30
CA LYS A 54 0.38 0.85 2.27
C LYS A 54 -0.15 0.39 0.90
N THR A 55 0.16 1.12 -0.16
CA THR A 55 -0.24 0.76 -1.54
C THR A 55 0.38 -0.55 -2.00
N THR A 56 1.64 -0.78 -1.64
CA THR A 56 2.38 -2.00 -1.99
C THR A 56 1.77 -3.22 -1.32
N LEU A 57 1.42 -3.13 -0.04
CA LEU A 57 0.79 -4.24 0.68
C LEU A 57 -0.59 -4.58 0.10
N ALA A 58 -1.41 -3.57 -0.22
CA ALA A 58 -2.70 -3.79 -0.87
C ALA A 58 -2.55 -4.53 -2.22
N TYR A 59 -1.53 -4.16 -3.00
CA TYR A 59 -1.23 -4.82 -4.26
C TYR A 59 -0.75 -6.26 -4.07
N ILE A 60 0.15 -6.52 -3.10
CA ILE A 60 0.60 -7.88 -2.76
C ILE A 60 -0.59 -8.77 -2.35
N ILE A 61 -1.52 -8.24 -1.56
CA ILE A 61 -2.74 -8.95 -1.16
C ILE A 61 -3.54 -9.36 -2.40
N SER A 62 -3.73 -8.43 -3.34
CA SER A 62 -4.50 -8.72 -4.55
C SER A 62 -3.85 -9.79 -5.43
N LEU A 63 -2.53 -9.77 -5.57
CA LEU A 63 -1.78 -10.77 -6.34
C LEU A 63 -1.91 -12.16 -5.72
N ASN A 64 -1.74 -12.28 -4.39
CA ASN A 64 -1.80 -13.56 -3.70
C ASN A 64 -3.19 -14.21 -3.75
N LEU A 65 -4.25 -13.42 -3.81
CA LEU A 65 -5.63 -13.90 -3.81
C LEU A 65 -6.25 -13.94 -5.21
N TYR A 66 -5.50 -13.51 -6.24
CA TYR A 66 -6.00 -13.38 -7.62
C TYR A 66 -7.25 -12.49 -7.72
N TYR A 67 -7.34 -11.46 -6.85
CA TYR A 67 -8.44 -10.50 -6.86
C TYR A 67 -8.17 -9.39 -7.85
N ASP A 68 -9.22 -8.89 -8.48
CA ASP A 68 -9.12 -7.74 -9.38
C ASP A 68 -8.81 -6.47 -8.58
N PHE A 69 -7.75 -5.74 -8.96
CA PHE A 69 -7.23 -4.61 -8.19
C PHE A 69 -7.42 -3.29 -8.93
N HIS A 70 -8.20 -2.41 -8.34
CA HIS A 70 -8.42 -1.06 -8.85
C HIS A 70 -7.94 -0.03 -7.84
N LYS A 71 -7.10 0.90 -8.31
CA LYS A 71 -6.60 2.00 -7.50
C LYS A 71 -7.29 3.30 -7.88
N LEU A 72 -7.81 4.01 -6.88
CA LEU A 72 -8.24 5.39 -6.96
C LEU A 72 -7.40 6.28 -6.04
N GLN A 73 -7.13 7.49 -6.50
CA GLN A 73 -6.58 8.55 -5.64
C GLN A 73 -7.71 9.51 -5.28
N ALA A 74 -8.02 9.65 -4.00
CA ALA A 74 -9.15 10.45 -3.55
C ALA A 74 -9.06 11.93 -3.98
N VAL A 75 -7.84 12.45 -4.15
CA VAL A 75 -7.61 13.84 -4.59
C VAL A 75 -8.10 14.09 -6.01
N THR A 76 -7.97 13.13 -6.91
CA THR A 76 -8.28 13.29 -8.35
C THR A 76 -9.51 12.53 -8.80
N ALA A 77 -9.93 11.53 -8.03
CA ALA A 77 -11.03 10.64 -8.41
C ALA A 77 -12.39 11.24 -8.03
N GLY A 78 -13.25 11.43 -9.04
CA GLY A 78 -14.65 11.81 -8.87
C GLY A 78 -15.60 10.60 -8.81
N LYS A 79 -16.90 10.89 -8.67
CA LYS A 79 -17.98 9.89 -8.62
C LYS A 79 -18.00 8.96 -9.84
N ASP A 80 -17.62 9.46 -11.01
CA ASP A 80 -17.67 8.68 -12.26
C ASP A 80 -16.57 7.62 -12.31
N ALA A 81 -15.38 7.91 -11.77
CA ALA A 81 -14.31 6.92 -11.62
C ALA A 81 -14.76 5.78 -10.68
N LEU A 82 -15.40 6.11 -9.57
CA LEU A 82 -15.98 5.10 -8.67
C LEU A 82 -17.04 4.26 -9.38
N ARG A 83 -18.00 4.90 -10.08
CA ARG A 83 -19.09 4.20 -10.80
C ARG A 83 -18.54 3.18 -11.82
N LYS A 84 -17.48 3.54 -12.56
CA LYS A 84 -16.82 2.63 -13.51
C LYS A 84 -16.30 1.37 -12.80
N ILE A 85 -15.60 1.55 -11.68
CA ILE A 85 -15.05 0.41 -10.92
C ILE A 85 -16.17 -0.44 -10.31
N ILE A 86 -17.22 0.17 -9.79
CA ILE A 86 -18.38 -0.55 -9.26
C ILE A 86 -19.05 -1.41 -10.35
N LYS A 87 -19.19 -0.88 -11.58
CA LYS A 87 -19.71 -1.66 -12.70
C LYS A 87 -18.85 -2.89 -13.00
N ILE A 88 -17.52 -2.73 -12.97
CA ILE A 88 -16.59 -3.85 -13.15
C ILE A 88 -16.73 -4.85 -11.99
N ALA A 89 -16.80 -4.38 -10.76
CA ALA A 89 -16.91 -5.22 -9.58
C ALA A 89 -18.22 -6.04 -9.55
N LEU A 90 -19.33 -5.44 -9.96
CA LEU A 90 -20.60 -6.15 -10.10
C LEU A 90 -20.52 -7.25 -11.16
N ASN A 91 -19.89 -6.97 -12.29
CA ASN A 91 -19.66 -7.98 -13.32
C ASN A 91 -18.74 -9.10 -12.80
N ASN A 92 -17.63 -8.76 -12.15
CA ASN A 92 -16.71 -9.73 -11.55
C ASN A 92 -17.44 -10.65 -10.56
N GLN A 93 -18.31 -10.09 -9.72
CA GLN A 93 -19.08 -10.85 -8.72
C GLN A 93 -19.96 -11.92 -9.35
N GLN A 94 -20.56 -11.67 -10.53
CA GLN A 94 -21.35 -12.65 -11.27
C GLN A 94 -20.54 -13.88 -11.69
N TYR A 95 -19.23 -13.69 -11.91
CA TYR A 95 -18.29 -14.77 -12.25
C TYR A 95 -17.48 -15.30 -11.05
N GLY A 96 -17.91 -14.98 -9.82
CA GLY A 96 -17.24 -15.42 -8.60
C GLY A 96 -15.88 -14.74 -8.34
N LYS A 97 -15.50 -13.71 -9.12
CA LYS A 97 -14.25 -12.97 -8.98
C LYS A 97 -14.45 -11.82 -7.99
N LYS A 98 -13.56 -11.69 -7.01
CA LYS A 98 -13.58 -10.60 -6.03
C LYS A 98 -12.79 -9.39 -6.54
N THR A 99 -13.24 -8.20 -6.13
CA THR A 99 -12.62 -6.93 -6.53
C THR A 99 -12.15 -6.16 -5.30
N ILE A 100 -10.88 -5.75 -5.28
CA ILE A 100 -10.32 -4.82 -4.31
C ILE A 100 -10.37 -3.42 -4.90
N LEU A 101 -11.00 -2.50 -4.17
CA LEU A 101 -10.86 -1.07 -4.39
C LEU A 101 -9.86 -0.51 -3.39
N PHE A 102 -8.67 -0.14 -3.87
CA PHE A 102 -7.71 0.62 -3.09
C PHE A 102 -7.96 2.11 -3.27
N LEU A 103 -8.37 2.79 -2.19
CA LEU A 103 -8.61 4.23 -2.17
C LEU A 103 -7.48 4.92 -1.42
N ASP A 104 -6.57 5.53 -2.16
CA ASP A 104 -5.44 6.28 -1.60
C ASP A 104 -5.91 7.65 -1.11
N GLU A 105 -5.39 8.09 0.04
CA GLU A 105 -5.75 9.36 0.69
C GLU A 105 -7.26 9.49 0.98
N ILE A 106 -7.91 8.42 1.50
CA ILE A 106 -9.38 8.37 1.74
C ILE A 106 -9.90 9.57 2.55
N HIS A 107 -9.07 10.17 3.40
CA HIS A 107 -9.40 11.37 4.18
C HIS A 107 -9.71 12.62 3.31
N ARG A 108 -9.32 12.61 2.03
CA ARG A 108 -9.64 13.67 1.06
C ARG A 108 -11.06 13.59 0.53
N TRP A 109 -11.72 12.46 0.66
CA TRP A 109 -13.12 12.32 0.31
C TRP A 109 -14.02 12.88 1.41
N ASN A 110 -15.02 13.69 1.00
CA ASN A 110 -16.05 14.15 1.91
C ASN A 110 -17.00 13.02 2.35
N LYS A 111 -17.83 13.29 3.38
CA LYS A 111 -18.76 12.30 3.93
C LYS A 111 -19.66 11.67 2.86
N ALA A 112 -20.24 12.47 1.95
CA ALA A 112 -21.13 11.96 0.91
C ALA A 112 -20.41 11.04 -0.12
N GLN A 113 -19.12 11.27 -0.36
CA GLN A 113 -18.31 10.39 -1.22
C GLN A 113 -17.97 9.09 -0.50
N GLN A 114 -17.65 9.14 0.79
CA GLN A 114 -17.41 7.95 1.61
C GLN A 114 -18.69 7.13 1.80
N ASP A 115 -19.85 7.78 2.03
CA ASP A 115 -21.17 7.12 2.13
C ASP A 115 -21.51 6.34 0.85
N ALA A 116 -21.11 6.85 -0.31
CA ALA A 116 -21.36 6.16 -1.58
C ALA A 116 -20.66 4.79 -1.70
N LEU A 117 -19.68 4.48 -0.85
CA LEU A 117 -19.02 3.18 -0.79
C LEU A 117 -19.82 2.13 0.01
N LEU A 118 -20.60 2.58 1.00
CA LEU A 118 -21.24 1.70 1.99
C LEU A 118 -22.04 0.55 1.37
N PRO A 119 -22.97 0.81 0.41
CA PRO A 119 -23.79 -0.27 -0.15
C PRO A 119 -22.97 -1.37 -0.82
N TYR A 120 -21.81 -1.02 -1.37
CA TYR A 120 -20.95 -1.97 -2.10
C TYR A 120 -20.02 -2.73 -1.18
N VAL A 121 -19.57 -2.10 -0.09
CA VAL A 121 -18.81 -2.75 0.99
C VAL A 121 -19.70 -3.72 1.75
N GLU A 122 -20.92 -3.31 2.13
CA GLU A 122 -21.87 -4.14 2.85
C GLU A 122 -22.30 -5.39 2.08
N LYS A 123 -22.55 -5.25 0.78
CA LYS A 123 -22.92 -6.35 -0.10
C LYS A 123 -21.74 -7.19 -0.58
N GLY A 124 -20.50 -6.85 -0.16
CA GLY A 124 -19.30 -7.55 -0.60
C GLY A 124 -19.02 -7.44 -2.09
N VAL A 125 -19.60 -6.45 -2.79
CA VAL A 125 -19.32 -6.15 -4.22
C VAL A 125 -17.86 -5.73 -4.38
N ILE A 126 -17.36 -4.92 -3.43
CA ILE A 126 -15.96 -4.54 -3.33
C ILE A 126 -15.41 -4.87 -1.94
N ILE A 127 -14.12 -5.19 -1.89
CA ILE A 127 -13.32 -5.17 -0.68
C ILE A 127 -12.58 -3.83 -0.68
N LEU A 128 -12.95 -2.95 0.25
CA LEU A 128 -12.33 -1.64 0.37
C LEU A 128 -11.00 -1.76 1.13
N ILE A 129 -9.94 -1.21 0.57
CA ILE A 129 -8.69 -0.92 1.30
C ILE A 129 -8.46 0.58 1.20
N GLY A 130 -8.86 1.32 2.24
CA GLY A 130 -8.60 2.76 2.32
C GLY A 130 -7.20 3.02 2.90
N ALA A 131 -6.43 3.94 2.31
CA ALA A 131 -5.16 4.38 2.87
C ALA A 131 -5.25 5.84 3.32
N THR A 132 -4.64 6.15 4.45
CA THR A 132 -4.61 7.51 5.01
C THR A 132 -3.35 7.75 5.83
N THR A 133 -2.89 8.99 5.84
CA THR A 133 -1.85 9.47 6.76
C THR A 133 -2.45 10.12 8.02
N GLU A 134 -3.73 10.45 8.00
CA GLU A 134 -4.44 11.08 9.11
C GLU A 134 -5.16 10.03 9.97
N ASN A 135 -5.42 10.35 11.24
CA ASN A 135 -6.13 9.43 12.12
C ASN A 135 -7.54 9.15 11.57
N PRO A 136 -7.84 7.88 11.23
CA PRO A 136 -9.11 7.53 10.59
C PRO A 136 -10.33 7.79 11.48
N SER A 137 -10.17 7.83 12.79
CA SER A 137 -11.28 8.15 13.71
C SER A 137 -11.86 9.54 13.51
N PHE A 138 -11.10 10.47 12.91
CA PHE A 138 -11.56 11.84 12.63
C PHE A 138 -11.93 12.06 11.17
N THR A 139 -11.38 11.25 10.26
CA THR A 139 -11.44 11.54 8.83
C THR A 139 -12.23 10.52 8.01
N VAL A 140 -12.46 9.34 8.60
CA VAL A 140 -13.29 8.28 7.98
C VAL A 140 -14.62 8.20 8.73
N ILE A 141 -15.73 8.12 7.99
CA ILE A 141 -17.05 8.05 8.59
C ILE A 141 -17.21 6.77 9.44
N SER A 142 -17.91 6.89 10.56
CA SER A 142 -18.13 5.80 11.52
C SER A 142 -18.76 4.55 10.86
N ALA A 143 -19.64 4.76 9.89
CA ALA A 143 -20.27 3.69 9.13
C ALA A 143 -19.29 2.84 8.34
N LEU A 144 -18.22 3.40 7.77
CA LEU A 144 -17.15 2.63 7.13
C LEU A 144 -16.22 2.00 8.18
N LEU A 145 -15.88 2.73 9.25
CA LEU A 145 -15.02 2.20 10.31
C LEU A 145 -15.60 0.95 10.97
N SER A 146 -16.92 0.91 11.19
CA SER A 146 -17.58 -0.27 11.78
C SER A 146 -17.53 -1.51 10.86
N ARG A 147 -17.25 -1.34 9.56
CA ARG A 147 -17.19 -2.42 8.54
C ARG A 147 -15.78 -2.72 8.07
N THR A 148 -14.80 -2.03 8.62
CA THR A 148 -13.40 -2.16 8.22
C THR A 148 -12.52 -2.51 9.42
N LYS A 149 -11.37 -3.13 9.18
CA LYS A 149 -10.33 -3.30 10.20
C LYS A 149 -9.22 -2.27 9.96
N VAL A 150 -8.88 -1.52 11.01
CA VAL A 150 -7.80 -0.54 10.95
C VAL A 150 -6.47 -1.23 11.21
N PHE A 151 -5.50 -1.03 10.33
CA PHE A 151 -4.11 -1.49 10.46
C PHE A 151 -3.16 -0.31 10.49
N ILE A 152 -2.37 -0.23 11.56
CA ILE A 152 -1.42 0.86 11.76
C ILE A 152 -0.11 0.49 11.09
N PHE A 153 0.39 1.37 10.23
CA PHE A 153 1.71 1.28 9.60
C PHE A 153 2.69 2.16 10.35
N ASN A 154 3.75 1.55 10.87
CA ASN A 154 4.82 2.27 11.54
C ASN A 154 5.82 2.83 10.52
N GLN A 155 6.56 3.86 10.90
CA GLN A 155 7.74 4.27 10.15
C GLN A 155 8.72 3.11 10.04
N GLN A 156 9.42 3.02 8.90
CA GLN A 156 10.49 2.04 8.75
C GLN A 156 11.69 2.42 9.62
N THR A 157 12.37 1.43 10.15
CA THR A 157 13.58 1.67 10.92
C THR A 157 14.74 2.09 10.01
N GLU A 158 15.71 2.85 10.57
CA GLU A 158 16.91 3.21 9.84
C GLU A 158 17.66 1.96 9.33
N GLU A 159 17.66 0.87 10.10
CA GLU A 159 18.33 -0.37 9.72
C GLU A 159 17.61 -1.09 8.57
N ASP A 160 16.27 -1.13 8.57
CA ASP A 160 15.49 -1.69 7.47
C ASP A 160 15.80 -0.98 6.15
N ILE A 161 15.81 0.36 6.19
CA ILE A 161 16.12 1.18 5.02
C ILE A 161 17.56 1.00 4.58
N TYR A 162 18.51 0.99 5.53
CA TYR A 162 19.94 0.75 5.24
C TYR A 162 20.13 -0.60 4.51
N LEU A 163 19.52 -1.67 4.99
CA LEU A 163 19.61 -2.99 4.36
C LEU A 163 19.04 -2.98 2.94
N LEU A 164 17.92 -2.29 2.73
CA LEU A 164 17.33 -2.12 1.41
C LEU A 164 18.27 -1.36 0.46
N LEU A 165 18.77 -0.19 0.88
CA LEU A 165 19.68 0.61 0.05
C LEU A 165 20.96 -0.16 -0.29
N LYS A 166 21.51 -0.92 0.66
CA LYS A 166 22.67 -1.79 0.43
C LYS A 166 22.37 -2.88 -0.60
N LYS A 167 21.18 -3.50 -0.56
CA LYS A 167 20.73 -4.51 -1.54
C LYS A 167 20.62 -3.89 -2.93
N ILE A 168 20.00 -2.71 -3.03
CA ILE A 168 19.81 -2.00 -4.30
C ILE A 168 21.15 -1.57 -4.87
N LEU A 169 22.01 -0.94 -4.06
CA LEU A 169 23.33 -0.47 -4.48
C LEU A 169 24.15 -1.61 -5.10
N LYS A 170 24.20 -2.78 -4.41
CA LYS A 170 24.93 -3.94 -4.90
C LYS A 170 24.41 -4.44 -6.26
N LYS A 171 23.12 -4.33 -6.52
CA LYS A 171 22.48 -4.87 -7.72
C LYS A 171 22.48 -3.90 -8.89
N GLU A 172 22.19 -2.63 -8.65
CA GLU A 172 22.05 -1.62 -9.70
C GLU A 172 23.35 -0.88 -10.00
N TYR A 173 24.20 -0.70 -8.96
CA TYR A 173 25.40 0.10 -9.03
C TYR A 173 26.64 -0.67 -8.53
N PRO A 174 26.95 -1.85 -9.09
CA PRO A 174 28.02 -2.72 -8.57
C PRO A 174 29.41 -2.09 -8.61
N HIS A 175 29.60 -1.08 -9.47
CA HIS A 175 30.88 -0.37 -9.61
C HIS A 175 31.05 0.78 -8.61
N ILE A 176 29.96 1.20 -7.94
CA ILE A 176 30.01 2.31 -6.99
C ILE A 176 30.29 1.78 -5.57
N LYS A 177 31.43 2.18 -5.00
CA LYS A 177 31.79 1.84 -3.63
C LYS A 177 31.35 2.94 -2.68
N VAL A 178 30.31 2.66 -1.87
CA VAL A 178 29.79 3.61 -0.88
C VAL A 178 30.17 3.14 0.53
N LYS A 179 30.70 4.05 1.35
CA LYS A 179 31.01 3.75 2.77
C LYS A 179 29.71 3.51 3.54
N LYS A 180 29.75 2.56 4.51
CA LYS A 180 28.60 2.25 5.39
C LYS A 180 27.99 3.52 6.02
N LYS A 181 28.85 4.47 6.47
CA LYS A 181 28.40 5.74 7.06
C LYS A 181 27.50 6.56 6.13
N VAL A 182 27.80 6.58 4.83
CA VAL A 182 27.01 7.33 3.83
C VAL A 182 25.65 6.69 3.62
N LEU A 183 25.57 5.35 3.50
CA LEU A 183 24.28 4.66 3.38
C LEU A 183 23.41 4.84 4.64
N LYS A 184 24.00 4.81 5.83
CA LYS A 184 23.28 5.11 7.08
C LYS A 184 22.78 6.56 7.12
N MET A 185 23.58 7.51 6.64
CA MET A 185 23.15 8.90 6.52
C MET A 185 21.95 9.05 5.56
N MET A 186 21.97 8.38 4.41
CA MET A 186 20.83 8.36 3.47
C MET A 186 19.58 7.77 4.11
N SER A 187 19.74 6.65 4.87
CA SER A 187 18.63 6.03 5.60
C SER A 187 18.03 6.98 6.63
N ASN A 188 18.84 7.69 7.38
CA ASN A 188 18.41 8.66 8.39
C ASN A 188 17.67 9.85 7.74
N LEU A 189 18.24 10.42 6.67
CA LEU A 189 17.64 11.54 5.93
C LEU A 189 16.27 11.20 5.30
N SER A 190 16.01 9.93 5.05
CA SER A 190 14.71 9.49 4.49
C SER A 190 13.58 9.52 5.53
N ASN A 191 13.89 9.68 6.81
CA ASN A 191 12.92 9.76 7.91
C ASN A 191 11.85 8.64 7.86
N GLY A 192 12.30 7.39 7.65
CA GLY A 192 11.41 6.23 7.61
C GLY A 192 10.58 6.05 6.32
N ASP A 193 10.80 6.90 5.32
CA ASP A 193 10.14 6.79 4.00
C ASP A 193 11.06 6.07 3.00
N ILE A 194 10.65 4.83 2.63
CA ILE A 194 11.38 4.00 1.66
C ILE A 194 11.49 4.67 0.29
N ARG A 195 10.46 5.37 -0.16
CA ARG A 195 10.46 6.03 -1.47
C ARG A 195 11.48 7.17 -1.51
N SER A 196 11.49 7.99 -0.45
CA SER A 196 12.48 9.06 -0.28
C SER A 196 13.90 8.50 -0.22
N ALA A 197 14.12 7.39 0.49
CA ALA A 197 15.42 6.74 0.56
C ALA A 197 15.93 6.29 -0.82
N MET A 198 15.06 5.66 -1.61
CA MET A 198 15.39 5.22 -2.96
C MET A 198 15.70 6.41 -3.89
N ASN A 199 14.92 7.49 -3.80
CA ASN A 199 15.16 8.70 -4.59
C ASN A 199 16.52 9.34 -4.22
N ILE A 200 16.87 9.40 -2.92
CA ILE A 200 18.17 9.91 -2.48
C ILE A 200 19.31 9.05 -3.06
N LEU A 201 19.18 7.72 -3.03
CA LEU A 201 20.18 6.82 -3.62
C LEU A 201 20.30 7.04 -5.12
N GLU A 202 19.19 7.15 -5.83
CA GLU A 202 19.13 7.31 -7.29
C GLU A 202 19.73 8.66 -7.76
N MET A 203 19.55 9.72 -6.97
CA MET A 203 20.14 11.03 -7.24
C MET A 203 21.64 11.10 -6.92
N ALA A 204 22.13 10.23 -6.05
CA ALA A 204 23.52 10.23 -5.60
C ALA A 204 24.41 9.25 -6.38
N ALA A 205 23.82 8.36 -7.17
CA ALA A 205 24.52 7.33 -7.94
C ALA A 205 24.76 7.77 -9.39
#